data_9ca906b2330a8c707d6cc9ea7c8b9152
#
_entry.id   9ca906b2330a8c707d6cc9ea7c8b9152
#
_cell.length_a   1.000
_cell.length_b   1.000
_cell.length_c   1.000
_cell.angle_alpha   90.00
_cell.angle_beta   90.00
_cell.angle_gamma   90.00
#
_symmetry.space_group_name_H-M   'P 1'
#
loop_
_entity.id
_entity.type
_entity.pdbx_description
1 polymer ?
#
loop_
_entity_poly.entity_id
_entity_poly.type
_entity_poly.pdbx_seq_one_letter_code
_entity_poly.pdbx_strand_id
1 'polypeptide(L)'
;MAVIAVLVVVVVYNLLIKANNTELRQDSEAISLQVEKYFSPFERMVKQLALDEDVQTILTTTKAGQKMTENEVYPAVLKKLVAVAGLDTENIQGVFTADLDSNASITSAGGISGDDYDCTTRTWYSCTQTGETKLTKTYVAASTGKTILSAVTPVFDEKDTVVGVVGIDVGLDTVMNMMGNYTIGANGYSMLLTSDGTFVYHPNADLIDTMIQDMNISDSVSTAISNQSEQLLKYKVNGERKMEDSKKQMAQMREAMDKIQESSKQVVGVIKAIKDIASQTNLLSLNASIEAARAGEAGKGFAVVAGEIGGLADESADAVNTTRNLINVSLDEIEKGNTIVNDVIASLDNAVERVRIANGMIQETAQVADVQMKSIDQIRDGIRDMSQVVSDNSAMAEETSATSEELAAQSVTLNELVQKFELE
;
A
#
# COMPACT_ATOMS: atom_id res chain seq x y z
N MET A 1 -21.07 -1.12 18.78
CA MET A 1 -20.12 -0.05 18.42
C MET A 1 -19.23 -0.60 17.33
N ALA A 2 -19.51 -0.27 16.06
CA ALA A 2 -18.61 -0.62 14.97
C ALA A 2 -17.34 0.22 15.17
N VAL A 3 -16.35 -0.38 15.80
CA VAL A 3 -15.03 0.22 15.93
C VAL A 3 -14.42 0.17 14.53
N ILE A 4 -14.29 1.35 13.91
CA ILE A 4 -13.38 1.48 12.78
C ILE A 4 -12.02 1.17 13.37
N ALA A 5 -11.52 -0.02 13.09
CA ALA A 5 -10.15 -0.35 13.44
C ALA A 5 -9.26 0.44 12.48
N VAL A 6 -8.94 1.66 12.87
CA VAL A 6 -7.88 2.43 12.24
C VAL A 6 -6.60 1.76 12.68
N LEU A 7 -6.09 0.86 11.87
CA LEU A 7 -4.80 0.25 12.10
C LEU A 7 -3.74 1.24 11.61
N VAL A 8 -3.19 2.03 12.53
CA VAL A 8 -1.99 2.80 12.24
C VAL A 8 -0.81 1.83 12.27
N VAL A 9 -0.41 1.35 11.11
CA VAL A 9 0.81 0.55 10.97
C VAL A 9 1.99 1.50 10.87
N VAL A 10 2.80 1.52 11.91
CA VAL A 10 4.05 2.27 11.91
C VAL A 10 5.13 1.43 11.26
N VAL A 11 5.53 1.79 10.05
CA VAL A 11 6.66 1.17 9.36
C VAL A 11 7.93 1.94 9.70
N VAL A 12 8.79 1.35 10.50
CA VAL A 12 10.12 1.89 10.74
C VAL A 12 11.04 1.42 9.61
N TYR A 13 11.32 2.30 8.67
CA TYR A 13 12.33 2.06 7.66
C TYR A 13 13.68 2.55 8.19
N ASN A 14 14.59 1.61 8.42
CA ASN A 14 15.98 1.79 8.82
C ASN A 14 16.29 2.39 10.20
N LEU A 15 16.77 1.49 11.05
CA LEU A 15 17.77 1.69 12.10
C LEU A 15 17.45 2.71 13.19
N LEU A 16 17.33 2.15 14.35
CA LEU A 16 17.17 2.76 15.67
C LEU A 16 15.70 2.87 16.09
N ILE A 17 15.15 1.72 16.45
CA ILE A 17 14.12 1.69 17.48
C ILE A 17 14.79 2.21 18.77
N LYS A 18 15.02 3.51 18.80
CA LYS A 18 15.31 4.29 20.01
C LYS A 18 14.03 4.94 20.53
N ALA A 19 12.89 4.59 19.98
CA ALA A 19 11.62 4.98 20.55
C ALA A 19 11.16 3.81 21.42
N ASN A 20 11.08 4.05 22.70
CA ASN A 20 10.44 3.18 23.68
C ASN A 20 9.13 2.64 23.07
N ASN A 21 8.89 1.34 23.12
CA ASN A 21 7.63 0.71 22.70
C ASN A 21 6.41 1.46 23.27
N THR A 22 6.56 2.13 24.39
CA THR A 22 5.56 2.98 25.02
C THR A 22 5.29 4.26 24.22
N GLU A 23 6.32 4.91 23.68
CA GLU A 23 6.18 6.13 22.87
C GLU A 23 5.48 5.84 21.55
N LEU A 24 5.87 4.77 20.85
CA LEU A 24 5.20 4.31 19.63
C LEU A 24 3.72 3.98 19.87
N ARG A 25 3.40 3.35 21.00
CA ARG A 25 2.03 3.05 21.38
C ARG A 25 1.24 4.34 21.69
N GLN A 26 1.82 5.26 22.45
CA GLN A 26 1.19 6.55 22.75
C GLN A 26 0.95 7.38 21.50
N ASP A 27 1.92 7.43 20.58
CA ASP A 27 1.77 8.12 19.31
C ASP A 27 0.68 7.47 18.45
N SER A 28 0.66 6.14 18.38
CA SER A 28 -0.37 5.39 17.66
C SER A 28 -1.77 5.62 18.24
N GLU A 29 -1.91 5.59 19.57
CA GLU A 29 -3.16 5.89 20.27
C GLU A 29 -3.61 7.34 20.04
N ALA A 30 -2.67 8.30 20.08
CA ALA A 30 -2.96 9.72 19.82
C ALA A 30 -3.45 9.96 18.39
N ILE A 31 -2.79 9.32 17.40
CA ILE A 31 -3.18 9.40 15.99
C ILE A 31 -4.57 8.75 15.79
N SER A 32 -4.77 7.55 16.35
CA SER A 32 -6.05 6.83 16.28
C SER A 32 -7.19 7.67 16.84
N LEU A 33 -6.99 8.30 17.99
CA LEU A 33 -7.96 9.19 18.61
C LEU A 33 -8.26 10.42 17.75
N GLN A 34 -7.27 10.98 17.07
CA GLN A 34 -7.50 12.12 16.17
C GLN A 34 -8.29 11.72 14.93
N VAL A 35 -7.98 10.55 14.34
CA VAL A 35 -8.75 10.01 13.21
C VAL A 35 -10.20 9.71 13.65
N GLU A 36 -10.39 9.10 14.82
CA GLU A 36 -11.73 8.87 15.39
C GLU A 36 -12.49 10.19 15.61
N LYS A 37 -11.85 11.20 16.18
CA LYS A 37 -12.44 12.53 16.36
C LYS A 37 -12.83 13.19 15.05
N TYR A 38 -12.09 12.94 13.98
CA TYR A 38 -12.42 13.46 12.66
C TYR A 38 -13.66 12.79 12.08
N PHE A 39 -13.79 11.47 12.12
CA PHE A 39 -14.91 10.75 11.51
C PHE A 39 -16.17 10.67 12.39
N SER A 40 -16.03 10.66 13.70
CA SER A 40 -17.13 10.52 14.66
C SER A 40 -18.28 11.54 14.51
N PRO A 41 -18.03 12.82 14.16
CA PRO A 41 -19.12 13.76 13.85
C PRO A 41 -19.99 13.32 12.67
N PHE A 42 -19.38 12.82 11.59
CA PHE A 42 -20.11 12.40 10.39
C PHE A 42 -20.94 11.16 10.66
N GLU A 43 -20.42 10.19 11.44
CA GLU A 43 -21.21 9.03 11.89
C GLU A 43 -22.42 9.43 12.73
N ARG A 44 -22.27 10.42 13.60
CA ARG A 44 -23.41 10.95 14.37
C ARG A 44 -24.44 11.65 13.48
N MET A 45 -23.98 12.45 12.53
CA MET A 45 -24.86 13.16 11.59
C MET A 45 -25.69 12.18 10.74
N VAL A 46 -25.08 11.12 10.19
CA VAL A 46 -25.85 10.13 9.42
C VAL A 46 -26.85 9.38 10.29
N LYS A 47 -26.52 9.06 11.54
CA LYS A 47 -27.46 8.45 12.49
C LYS A 47 -28.63 9.36 12.79
N GLN A 48 -28.40 10.67 12.95
CA GLN A 48 -29.46 11.64 13.17
C GLN A 48 -30.34 11.79 11.93
N LEU A 49 -29.75 11.86 10.73
CA LEU A 49 -30.51 11.90 9.48
C LEU A 49 -31.35 10.64 9.26
N ALA A 50 -30.85 9.46 9.62
CA ALA A 50 -31.59 8.21 9.49
C ALA A 50 -32.83 8.14 10.42
N LEU A 51 -32.83 8.89 11.50
CA LEU A 51 -33.97 9.04 12.45
C LEU A 51 -34.91 10.20 12.09
N ASP A 52 -34.56 10.97 11.05
CA ASP A 52 -35.38 12.10 10.64
C ASP A 52 -36.70 11.63 9.98
N GLU A 53 -37.81 12.22 10.37
CA GLU A 53 -39.15 11.81 10.00
C GLU A 53 -39.39 11.92 8.47
N ASP A 54 -38.91 13.00 7.83
CA ASP A 54 -39.06 13.17 6.38
C ASP A 54 -38.17 12.18 5.60
N VAL A 55 -36.94 11.89 6.09
CA VAL A 55 -36.05 10.90 5.51
C VAL A 55 -36.65 9.49 5.62
N GLN A 56 -37.21 9.14 6.77
CA GLN A 56 -37.90 7.86 6.93
C GLN A 56 -39.15 7.79 6.03
N THR A 57 -39.91 8.87 5.96
CA THR A 57 -41.14 8.91 5.14
C THR A 57 -40.80 8.71 3.65
N ILE A 58 -39.81 9.44 3.12
CA ILE A 58 -39.48 9.29 1.68
C ILE A 58 -39.01 7.87 1.34
N LEU A 59 -38.25 7.23 2.23
CA LEU A 59 -37.69 5.89 2.01
C LEU A 59 -38.73 4.77 2.24
N THR A 60 -39.78 5.02 2.99
CA THR A 60 -40.85 4.01 3.25
C THR A 60 -42.03 4.14 2.31
N THR A 61 -42.24 5.34 1.76
CA THR A 61 -43.43 5.61 0.93
C THR A 61 -43.16 5.62 -0.58
N THR A 62 -41.90 5.86 -1.01
CA THR A 62 -41.53 5.74 -2.44
C THR A 62 -41.48 4.27 -2.82
N LYS A 63 -42.16 3.90 -3.91
CA LYS A 63 -42.25 2.51 -4.38
C LYS A 63 -41.48 2.29 -5.66
N ALA A 64 -41.20 1.02 -5.96
CA ALA A 64 -40.56 0.61 -7.21
C ALA A 64 -41.26 1.25 -8.41
N GLY A 65 -40.46 1.90 -9.27
CA GLY A 65 -40.93 2.60 -10.46
C GLY A 65 -41.47 4.03 -10.22
N GLN A 66 -41.48 4.53 -8.97
CA GLN A 66 -41.77 5.93 -8.67
C GLN A 66 -40.47 6.74 -8.56
N LYS A 67 -40.53 7.98 -8.97
CA LYS A 67 -39.41 8.91 -8.78
C LYS A 67 -39.47 9.52 -7.38
N MET A 68 -38.38 9.50 -6.65
CA MET A 68 -38.29 10.15 -5.34
C MET A 68 -38.67 11.64 -5.37
N THR A 69 -38.49 12.32 -6.50
CA THR A 69 -38.92 13.72 -6.69
C THR A 69 -40.41 13.94 -6.70
N GLU A 70 -41.20 12.91 -6.97
CA GLU A 70 -42.64 12.97 -6.97
C GLU A 70 -43.26 12.79 -5.58
N ASN A 71 -42.43 12.45 -4.59
CA ASN A 71 -42.81 12.28 -3.20
C ASN A 71 -43.03 13.67 -2.55
N GLU A 72 -44.12 13.82 -1.80
CA GLU A 72 -44.49 15.08 -1.19
C GLU A 72 -43.45 15.66 -0.21
N VAL A 73 -42.69 14.79 0.47
CA VAL A 73 -41.64 15.20 1.42
C VAL A 73 -40.26 15.45 0.75
N TYR A 74 -40.11 15.21 -0.58
CA TYR A 74 -38.87 15.44 -1.28
C TYR A 74 -38.23 16.80 -1.04
N PRO A 75 -39.00 17.96 -1.14
CA PRO A 75 -38.41 19.29 -0.90
C PRO A 75 -37.87 19.47 0.51
N ALA A 76 -38.51 18.85 1.51
CA ALA A 76 -38.08 18.90 2.91
C ALA A 76 -36.80 18.08 3.11
N VAL A 77 -36.74 16.87 2.55
CA VAL A 77 -35.56 16.03 2.57
C VAL A 77 -34.38 16.74 1.91
N LEU A 78 -34.53 17.24 0.68
CA LEU A 78 -33.47 17.95 -0.02
C LEU A 78 -32.93 19.13 0.80
N LYS A 79 -33.83 19.92 1.41
CA LYS A 79 -33.44 21.05 2.27
C LYS A 79 -32.60 20.59 3.46
N LYS A 80 -32.91 19.43 4.06
CA LYS A 80 -32.14 18.85 5.17
C LYS A 80 -30.76 18.37 4.72
N LEU A 81 -30.70 17.65 3.58
CA LEU A 81 -29.42 17.23 3.02
C LEU A 81 -28.51 18.43 2.73
N VAL A 82 -29.05 19.50 2.15
CA VAL A 82 -28.32 20.76 1.89
C VAL A 82 -27.84 21.40 3.18
N ALA A 83 -28.72 21.44 4.21
CA ALA A 83 -28.38 22.02 5.51
C ALA A 83 -27.23 21.27 6.18
N VAL A 84 -27.24 19.93 6.15
CA VAL A 84 -26.16 19.11 6.70
C VAL A 84 -24.88 19.28 5.90
N ALA A 85 -24.94 19.34 4.57
CA ALA A 85 -23.78 19.63 3.73
C ALA A 85 -23.14 20.99 4.03
N GLY A 86 -23.95 21.96 4.48
CA GLY A 86 -23.50 23.28 4.87
C GLY A 86 -22.85 23.37 6.25
N LEU A 87 -22.91 22.32 7.10
CA LEU A 87 -22.33 22.34 8.45
C LEU A 87 -20.79 22.32 8.44
N ASP A 88 -20.20 21.66 7.46
CA ASP A 88 -18.75 21.57 7.29
C ASP A 88 -18.41 21.49 5.79
N THR A 89 -18.37 22.65 5.14
CA THR A 89 -18.15 22.74 3.70
C THR A 89 -16.72 22.41 3.27
N GLU A 90 -15.79 22.31 4.19
CA GLU A 90 -14.41 21.89 3.92
C GLU A 90 -14.32 20.38 3.78
N ASN A 91 -14.96 19.64 4.67
CA ASN A 91 -14.82 18.19 4.76
C ASN A 91 -16.01 17.43 4.16
N ILE A 92 -17.23 17.97 4.19
CA ILE A 92 -18.39 17.33 3.58
C ILE A 92 -18.44 17.65 2.09
N GLN A 93 -18.24 16.63 1.27
CA GLN A 93 -18.28 16.73 -0.21
C GLN A 93 -19.68 16.48 -0.78
N GLY A 94 -20.55 15.85 -0.01
CA GLY A 94 -21.94 15.57 -0.37
C GLY A 94 -22.68 14.88 0.77
N VAL A 95 -24.01 15.02 0.76
CA VAL A 95 -24.92 14.27 1.63
C VAL A 95 -25.96 13.64 0.75
N PHE A 96 -26.29 12.38 0.99
CA PHE A 96 -27.24 11.66 0.15
C PHE A 96 -28.17 10.76 0.97
N THR A 97 -29.29 10.43 0.38
CA THR A 97 -30.13 9.32 0.80
C THR A 97 -30.44 8.45 -0.42
N ALA A 98 -30.45 7.14 -0.24
CA ALA A 98 -30.73 6.18 -1.29
C ALA A 98 -31.85 5.24 -0.86
N ASP A 99 -32.82 5.06 -1.73
CA ASP A 99 -33.98 4.22 -1.54
C ASP A 99 -33.79 2.90 -2.27
N LEU A 100 -33.97 1.78 -1.56
CA LEU A 100 -33.75 0.44 -2.12
C LEU A 100 -34.94 -0.02 -2.99
N ASP A 101 -36.17 0.42 -2.69
CA ASP A 101 -37.36 0.03 -3.43
C ASP A 101 -37.41 0.67 -4.82
N SER A 102 -37.18 1.98 -4.90
CA SER A 102 -37.14 2.72 -6.17
C SER A 102 -35.80 2.64 -6.89
N ASN A 103 -34.77 2.07 -6.24
CA ASN A 103 -33.38 1.98 -6.74
C ASN A 103 -32.84 3.35 -7.16
N ALA A 104 -33.04 4.35 -6.33
CA ALA A 104 -32.72 5.75 -6.62
C ALA A 104 -32.03 6.44 -5.43
N SER A 105 -31.32 7.53 -5.71
CA SER A 105 -30.63 8.33 -4.69
C SER A 105 -30.84 9.82 -4.93
N ILE A 106 -31.01 10.57 -3.85
CA ILE A 106 -31.05 12.04 -3.82
C ILE A 106 -29.76 12.52 -3.18
N THR A 107 -29.16 13.56 -3.75
CA THR A 107 -27.97 14.20 -3.19
C THR A 107 -28.23 15.64 -2.78
N SER A 108 -27.44 16.18 -1.84
CA SER A 108 -27.47 17.57 -1.41
C SER A 108 -27.20 18.58 -2.55
N ALA A 109 -26.61 18.14 -3.66
CA ALA A 109 -26.45 18.96 -4.87
C ALA A 109 -27.76 19.13 -5.68
N GLY A 110 -28.88 18.54 -5.21
CA GLY A 110 -30.16 18.51 -5.93
C GLY A 110 -30.21 17.52 -7.08
N GLY A 111 -29.16 16.69 -7.23
CA GLY A 111 -29.12 15.63 -8.22
C GLY A 111 -29.90 14.40 -7.77
N ILE A 112 -30.54 13.74 -8.77
CA ILE A 112 -31.12 12.42 -8.61
C ILE A 112 -30.31 11.47 -9.46
N SER A 113 -30.15 10.25 -8.97
CA SER A 113 -29.52 9.19 -9.77
C SER A 113 -30.26 8.96 -11.09
N GLY A 114 -29.50 8.65 -12.15
CA GLY A 114 -30.07 8.31 -13.47
C GLY A 114 -30.83 6.98 -13.43
N ASP A 115 -31.50 6.67 -14.54
CA ASP A 115 -32.32 5.46 -14.71
C ASP A 115 -31.48 4.16 -14.66
N ASP A 116 -30.16 4.26 -14.86
CA ASP A 116 -29.19 3.16 -14.80
C ASP A 116 -28.54 3.00 -13.42
N TYR A 117 -29.05 3.71 -12.41
CA TYR A 117 -28.51 3.62 -11.06
C TYR A 117 -28.83 2.28 -10.42
N ASP A 118 -27.82 1.62 -9.89
CA ASP A 118 -27.96 0.37 -9.18
C ASP A 118 -27.35 0.49 -7.75
N CYS A 119 -28.22 0.50 -6.75
CA CYS A 119 -27.86 0.54 -5.34
C CYS A 119 -26.92 -0.59 -4.94
N THR A 120 -27.07 -1.78 -5.51
CA THR A 120 -26.29 -2.98 -5.14
C THR A 120 -24.84 -2.90 -5.53
N THR A 121 -24.51 -2.05 -6.50
CA THR A 121 -23.14 -1.82 -7.00
C THR A 121 -22.37 -0.76 -6.21
N ARG A 122 -23.03 -0.07 -5.28
CA ARG A 122 -22.45 1.06 -4.55
C ARG A 122 -21.65 0.59 -3.34
N THR A 123 -20.54 1.31 -3.06
CA THR A 123 -19.66 1.01 -1.92
C THR A 123 -20.41 0.99 -0.59
N TRP A 124 -21.42 1.82 -0.44
CA TRP A 124 -22.25 1.92 0.76
C TRP A 124 -23.23 0.76 0.92
N TYR A 125 -23.57 0.01 -0.15
CA TYR A 125 -24.59 -1.06 -0.09
C TYR A 125 -24.28 -2.11 0.98
N SER A 126 -23.01 -2.35 1.27
CA SER A 126 -22.59 -3.29 2.30
C SER A 126 -23.12 -2.95 3.71
N CYS A 127 -23.50 -1.69 4.01
CA CYS A 127 -24.12 -1.33 5.30
C CYS A 127 -25.52 -1.90 5.46
N THR A 128 -26.27 -2.07 4.36
CA THR A 128 -27.60 -2.66 4.37
C THR A 128 -27.59 -4.14 4.78
N GLN A 129 -26.49 -4.84 4.49
CA GLN A 129 -26.32 -6.26 4.82
C GLN A 129 -25.91 -6.46 6.29
N THR A 130 -25.14 -5.52 6.86
CA THR A 130 -24.71 -5.61 8.26
C THR A 130 -25.67 -4.95 9.23
N GLY A 131 -26.53 -4.05 8.75
CA GLY A 131 -27.42 -3.27 9.59
C GLY A 131 -26.71 -2.21 10.47
N GLU A 132 -25.42 -1.94 10.20
CA GLU A 132 -24.60 -1.08 11.06
C GLU A 132 -24.13 0.19 10.33
N THR A 133 -23.95 1.26 11.12
CA THR A 133 -23.26 2.47 10.65
C THR A 133 -21.78 2.16 10.43
N LYS A 134 -21.24 2.57 9.29
CA LYS A 134 -19.82 2.36 8.97
C LYS A 134 -19.26 3.40 8.00
N LEU A 135 -17.95 3.44 7.88
CA LEU A 135 -17.26 4.11 6.78
C LEU A 135 -17.11 3.14 5.60
N THR A 136 -17.30 3.67 4.40
CA THR A 136 -17.07 2.88 3.17
C THR A 136 -15.58 2.76 2.86
N LYS A 137 -15.25 1.96 1.86
CA LYS A 137 -13.95 2.08 1.19
C LYS A 137 -13.83 3.45 0.53
N THR A 138 -12.58 3.86 0.28
CA THR A 138 -12.30 5.03 -0.53
C THR A 138 -12.79 4.83 -1.97
N TYR A 139 -13.21 5.92 -2.58
CA TYR A 139 -13.58 5.96 -3.99
C TYR A 139 -13.46 7.38 -4.53
N VAL A 140 -13.41 7.52 -5.86
CA VAL A 140 -13.36 8.84 -6.51
C VAL A 140 -14.78 9.37 -6.70
N ALA A 141 -15.07 10.51 -6.09
CA ALA A 141 -16.36 11.17 -6.24
C ALA A 141 -16.58 11.62 -7.69
N ALA A 142 -17.66 11.16 -8.32
CA ALA A 142 -17.99 11.52 -9.69
C ALA A 142 -18.21 13.03 -9.91
N SER A 143 -18.64 13.74 -8.86
CA SER A 143 -18.94 15.19 -8.91
C SER A 143 -17.71 16.07 -8.77
N THR A 144 -16.68 15.63 -8.02
CA THR A 144 -15.52 16.47 -7.65
C THR A 144 -14.20 15.91 -8.16
N GLY A 145 -14.13 14.64 -8.55
CA GLY A 145 -12.89 13.94 -8.93
C GLY A 145 -11.93 13.71 -7.74
N LYS A 146 -12.36 13.99 -6.51
CA LYS A 146 -11.55 13.79 -5.31
C LYS A 146 -11.74 12.40 -4.73
N THR A 147 -10.70 11.88 -4.11
CA THR A 147 -10.81 10.66 -3.29
C THR A 147 -11.55 10.97 -2.00
N ILE A 148 -12.63 10.25 -1.76
CA ILE A 148 -13.52 10.38 -0.62
C ILE A 148 -13.80 9.00 -0.02
N LEU A 149 -14.38 9.01 1.17
CA LEU A 149 -15.12 7.88 1.71
C LEU A 149 -16.47 8.40 2.23
N SER A 150 -17.45 7.52 2.43
CA SER A 150 -18.72 7.91 2.99
C SER A 150 -18.93 7.31 4.38
N ALA A 151 -19.40 8.14 5.31
CA ALA A 151 -20.04 7.65 6.51
C ALA A 151 -21.49 7.31 6.14
N VAL A 152 -21.91 6.08 6.38
CA VAL A 152 -23.22 5.57 5.95
C VAL A 152 -23.93 4.82 7.07
N THR A 153 -25.24 4.92 7.09
CA THR A 153 -26.10 4.21 8.03
C THR A 153 -27.35 3.70 7.33
N PRO A 154 -27.80 2.47 7.59
CA PRO A 154 -29.07 1.99 7.08
C PRO A 154 -30.24 2.69 7.76
N VAL A 155 -31.35 2.84 7.03
CA VAL A 155 -32.62 3.32 7.53
C VAL A 155 -33.59 2.14 7.59
N PHE A 156 -34.27 1.99 8.73
CA PHE A 156 -35.18 0.88 8.98
C PHE A 156 -36.63 1.37 8.97
N ASP A 157 -37.52 0.52 8.52
CA ASP A 157 -38.99 0.73 8.70
C ASP A 157 -39.44 0.29 10.10
N GLU A 158 -40.73 0.43 10.37
CA GLU A 158 -41.36 0.00 11.64
C GLU A 158 -41.26 -1.52 11.92
N LYS A 159 -40.84 -2.32 10.95
CA LYS A 159 -40.69 -3.78 11.02
C LYS A 159 -39.21 -4.21 11.09
N ASP A 160 -38.30 -3.27 11.37
CA ASP A 160 -36.86 -3.51 11.35
C ASP A 160 -36.29 -3.99 9.98
N THR A 161 -36.98 -3.64 8.87
CA THR A 161 -36.49 -3.91 7.52
C THR A 161 -35.70 -2.72 7.01
N VAL A 162 -34.53 -2.94 6.42
CA VAL A 162 -33.75 -1.88 5.79
C VAL A 162 -34.45 -1.42 4.52
N VAL A 163 -34.88 -0.17 4.48
CA VAL A 163 -35.58 0.46 3.34
C VAL A 163 -34.68 1.36 2.52
N GLY A 164 -33.60 1.84 3.10
CA GLY A 164 -32.67 2.73 2.42
C GLY A 164 -31.41 3.00 3.23
N VAL A 165 -30.64 3.95 2.76
CA VAL A 165 -29.37 4.38 3.37
C VAL A 165 -29.28 5.90 3.37
N VAL A 166 -28.72 6.44 4.43
CA VAL A 166 -28.25 7.84 4.47
C VAL A 166 -26.73 7.83 4.50
N GLY A 167 -26.11 8.73 3.75
CA GLY A 167 -24.65 8.86 3.69
C GLY A 167 -24.17 10.30 3.62
N ILE A 168 -22.96 10.49 4.14
CA ILE A 168 -22.19 11.73 4.04
C ILE A 168 -20.87 11.38 3.38
N ASP A 169 -20.60 12.00 2.25
CA ASP A 169 -19.34 11.90 1.53
C ASP A 169 -18.31 12.82 2.21
N VAL A 170 -17.25 12.24 2.72
CA VAL A 170 -16.23 12.93 3.51
C VAL A 170 -14.94 13.00 2.70
N GLY A 171 -14.43 14.23 2.53
CA GLY A 171 -13.13 14.47 1.91
C GLY A 171 -11.99 13.98 2.79
N LEU A 172 -10.94 13.47 2.18
CA LEU A 172 -9.79 12.92 2.90
C LEU A 172 -8.63 13.91 3.04
N ASP A 173 -8.71 15.09 2.43
CA ASP A 173 -7.63 16.08 2.42
C ASP A 173 -7.16 16.43 3.85
N THR A 174 -8.10 16.65 4.79
CA THR A 174 -7.80 16.96 6.20
C THR A 174 -7.12 15.80 6.91
N VAL A 175 -7.59 14.55 6.69
CA VAL A 175 -6.98 13.34 7.27
C VAL A 175 -5.60 13.11 6.68
N MET A 176 -5.43 13.28 5.37
CA MET A 176 -4.14 13.14 4.69
C MET A 176 -3.12 14.14 5.22
N ASN A 177 -3.51 15.41 5.39
CA ASN A 177 -2.64 16.44 5.96
C ASN A 177 -2.32 16.13 7.43
N MET A 178 -3.29 15.69 8.22
CA MET A 178 -3.08 15.29 9.60
C MET A 178 -2.08 14.13 9.68
N MET A 179 -2.28 13.06 8.91
CA MET A 179 -1.39 11.90 8.87
C MET A 179 0.01 12.27 8.39
N GLY A 180 0.13 13.15 7.38
CA GLY A 180 1.41 13.61 6.83
C GLY A 180 2.27 14.40 7.82
N ASN A 181 1.66 15.01 8.84
CA ASN A 181 2.37 15.74 9.89
C ASN A 181 2.92 14.83 10.99
N TYR A 182 2.51 13.56 11.04
CA TYR A 182 3.06 12.61 12.00
C TYR A 182 4.31 11.94 11.44
N THR A 183 5.46 12.34 12.00
CA THR A 183 6.75 11.67 11.75
C THR A 183 7.15 10.88 12.99
N ILE A 184 7.54 9.64 12.81
CA ILE A 184 7.94 8.73 13.88
C ILE A 184 9.46 8.57 13.81
N GLY A 185 10.16 9.19 14.77
CA GLY A 185 11.62 9.26 14.72
C GLY A 185 12.12 9.95 13.44
N ALA A 186 13.33 9.63 12.99
CA ALA A 186 13.94 10.26 11.82
C ALA A 186 13.43 9.73 10.47
N ASN A 187 12.89 8.51 10.41
CA ASN A 187 12.56 7.81 9.16
C ASN A 187 11.25 7.01 9.22
N GLY A 188 10.51 7.11 10.31
CA GLY A 188 9.21 6.44 10.44
C GLY A 188 8.09 7.31 9.87
N TYR A 189 7.00 6.67 9.48
CA TYR A 189 5.79 7.32 9.01
C TYR A 189 4.55 6.56 9.48
N SER A 190 3.43 7.26 9.47
CA SER A 190 2.12 6.68 9.72
C SER A 190 1.42 6.32 8.42
N MET A 191 0.54 5.34 8.45
CA MET A 191 -0.36 5.02 7.36
C MET A 191 -1.75 4.71 7.92
N LEU A 192 -2.77 4.89 7.10
CA LEU A 192 -4.15 4.62 7.45
C LEU A 192 -4.71 3.57 6.50
N LEU A 193 -5.30 2.53 7.06
CA LEU A 193 -5.93 1.46 6.29
C LEU A 193 -7.39 1.29 6.70
N THR A 194 -8.20 0.80 5.77
CA THR A 194 -9.51 0.24 6.07
C THR A 194 -9.38 -1.12 6.76
N SER A 195 -10.46 -1.63 7.32
CA SER A 195 -10.48 -2.94 8.00
C SER A 195 -10.12 -4.13 7.09
N ASP A 196 -10.25 -4.00 5.78
CA ASP A 196 -9.86 -5.02 4.80
C ASP A 196 -8.41 -4.86 4.31
N GLY A 197 -7.70 -3.83 4.77
CA GLY A 197 -6.29 -3.59 4.45
C GLY A 197 -6.06 -2.71 3.23
N THR A 198 -7.07 -1.97 2.76
CA THR A 198 -6.89 -0.97 1.69
C THR A 198 -6.29 0.32 2.25
N PHE A 199 -5.27 0.88 1.60
CA PHE A 199 -4.66 2.13 2.03
C PHE A 199 -5.59 3.32 1.78
N VAL A 200 -5.96 4.00 2.85
CA VAL A 200 -6.63 5.32 2.84
C VAL A 200 -5.59 6.43 2.78
N TYR A 201 -4.47 6.24 3.50
CA TYR A 201 -3.33 7.14 3.48
C TYR A 201 -2.02 6.35 3.52
N HIS A 202 -1.09 6.74 2.67
CA HIS A 202 0.30 6.32 2.68
C HIS A 202 1.19 7.47 2.18
N PRO A 203 2.43 7.69 2.71
CA PRO A 203 3.34 8.73 2.21
C PRO A 203 3.69 8.59 0.72
N ASN A 204 3.71 7.36 0.20
CA ASN A 204 3.75 7.12 -1.24
C ASN A 204 2.32 7.08 -1.78
N ALA A 205 1.94 8.11 -2.54
CA ALA A 205 0.60 8.26 -3.11
C ALA A 205 0.20 7.13 -4.06
N ASP A 206 1.18 6.46 -4.72
CA ASP A 206 0.90 5.33 -5.65
C ASP A 206 0.30 4.12 -4.92
N LEU A 207 0.38 4.07 -3.59
CA LEU A 207 -0.14 2.98 -2.78
C LEU A 207 -1.56 3.25 -2.25
N ILE A 208 -2.08 4.47 -2.39
CA ILE A 208 -3.46 4.79 -2.00
C ILE A 208 -4.42 3.97 -2.88
N ASP A 209 -5.48 3.44 -2.28
CA ASP A 209 -6.46 2.52 -2.88
C ASP A 209 -5.92 1.13 -3.29
N THR A 210 -4.65 0.81 -2.96
CA THR A 210 -4.12 -0.55 -3.11
C THR A 210 -4.28 -1.33 -1.81
N MET A 211 -4.28 -2.66 -1.91
CA MET A 211 -4.36 -3.52 -0.73
C MET A 211 -2.97 -3.81 -0.16
N ILE A 212 -2.85 -3.76 1.15
CA ILE A 212 -1.58 -4.07 1.83
C ILE A 212 -1.12 -5.51 1.58
N GLN A 213 -2.04 -6.43 1.29
CA GLN A 213 -1.73 -7.82 0.92
C GLN A 213 -0.99 -7.92 -0.43
N ASP A 214 -1.18 -6.96 -1.33
CA ASP A 214 -0.48 -6.89 -2.62
C ASP A 214 0.97 -6.39 -2.46
N MET A 215 1.26 -5.77 -1.32
CA MET A 215 2.61 -5.41 -0.92
C MET A 215 3.27 -6.63 -0.27
N ASN A 216 4.33 -7.14 -0.78
CA ASN A 216 5.12 -8.27 -0.25
C ASN A 216 5.54 -8.07 1.24
N ILE A 217 4.56 -7.88 2.13
CA ILE A 217 4.74 -7.78 3.57
C ILE A 217 4.73 -9.17 4.21
N SER A 218 5.25 -9.27 5.43
CA SER A 218 5.25 -10.54 6.16
C SER A 218 3.83 -10.98 6.54
N ASP A 219 3.61 -12.29 6.57
CA ASP A 219 2.32 -12.90 6.96
C ASP A 219 1.86 -12.44 8.35
N SER A 220 2.80 -12.11 9.25
CA SER A 220 2.49 -11.59 10.59
C SER A 220 1.82 -10.22 10.56
N VAL A 221 2.25 -9.32 9.65
CA VAL A 221 1.63 -7.99 9.47
C VAL A 221 0.26 -8.16 8.82
N SER A 222 0.15 -8.97 7.77
CA SER A 222 -1.12 -9.27 7.11
C SER A 222 -2.14 -9.87 8.08
N THR A 223 -1.71 -10.81 8.92
CA THR A 223 -2.55 -11.44 9.95
C THR A 223 -2.98 -10.44 11.03
N ALA A 224 -2.08 -9.55 11.48
CA ALA A 224 -2.42 -8.53 12.48
C ALA A 224 -3.48 -7.56 11.95
N ILE A 225 -3.37 -7.15 10.69
CA ILE A 225 -4.35 -6.29 10.03
C ILE A 225 -5.69 -7.00 9.90
N SER A 226 -5.70 -8.23 9.40
CA SER A 226 -6.92 -9.03 9.24
C SER A 226 -7.63 -9.29 10.58
N ASN A 227 -6.88 -9.45 11.66
CA ASN A 227 -7.43 -9.66 13.00
C ASN A 227 -7.69 -8.36 13.75
N GLN A 228 -7.45 -7.19 13.16
CA GLN A 228 -7.59 -5.87 13.79
C GLN A 228 -6.90 -5.82 15.18
N SER A 229 -5.72 -6.43 15.27
CA SER A 229 -5.04 -6.58 16.55
C SER A 229 -3.99 -5.49 16.76
N GLU A 230 -4.04 -4.84 17.94
CA GLU A 230 -2.99 -3.95 18.39
C GLU A 230 -1.77 -4.77 18.83
N GLN A 231 -0.71 -4.74 18.05
CA GLN A 231 0.53 -5.37 18.45
C GLN A 231 1.74 -4.73 17.77
N LEU A 232 2.86 -4.75 18.49
CA LEU A 232 4.16 -4.40 17.92
C LEU A 232 4.72 -5.59 17.17
N LEU A 233 4.82 -5.47 15.85
CA LEU A 233 5.35 -6.52 15.00
C LEU A 233 6.75 -6.15 14.52
N LYS A 234 7.72 -7.03 14.75
CA LYS A 234 9.01 -7.01 14.08
C LYS A 234 8.86 -7.85 12.80
N TYR A 235 8.91 -7.25 11.63
CA TYR A 235 8.85 -7.99 10.38
C TYR A 235 10.08 -7.76 9.51
N LYS A 236 10.43 -8.76 8.72
CA LYS A 236 11.46 -8.65 7.71
C LYS A 236 10.83 -8.13 6.43
N VAL A 237 11.37 -7.04 5.87
CA VAL A 237 11.03 -6.65 4.50
C VAL A 237 11.55 -7.75 3.57
N ASN A 238 10.64 -8.37 2.81
CA ASN A 238 10.94 -9.52 1.95
C ASN A 238 11.77 -9.15 0.69
N GLY A 239 12.81 -8.33 0.85
CA GLY A 239 13.80 -8.09 -0.20
C GLY A 239 14.45 -9.38 -0.70
N GLU A 240 14.68 -10.35 0.19
CA GLU A 240 15.20 -11.67 -0.15
C GLU A 240 14.28 -12.44 -1.12
N ARG A 241 12.96 -12.41 -0.90
CA ARG A 241 11.99 -13.14 -1.74
C ARG A 241 11.89 -12.55 -3.15
N LYS A 242 11.85 -11.22 -3.29
CA LYS A 242 11.86 -10.57 -4.62
C LYS A 242 13.14 -10.87 -5.40
N MET A 243 14.29 -10.91 -4.72
CA MET A 243 15.56 -11.27 -5.36
C MET A 243 15.60 -12.74 -5.76
N GLU A 244 15.05 -13.65 -4.95
CA GLU A 244 14.91 -15.07 -5.27
C GLU A 244 14.00 -15.28 -6.50
N ASP A 245 12.87 -14.58 -6.57
CA ASP A 245 11.97 -14.60 -7.74
C ASP A 245 12.71 -14.06 -9.00
N SER A 246 13.46 -12.98 -8.85
CA SER A 246 14.28 -12.44 -9.94
C SER A 246 15.37 -13.43 -10.41
N LYS A 247 16.01 -14.14 -9.49
CA LYS A 247 16.95 -15.22 -9.82
C LYS A 247 16.28 -16.34 -10.61
N LYS A 248 15.07 -16.73 -10.21
CA LYS A 248 14.30 -17.75 -10.93
C LYS A 248 13.94 -17.31 -12.34
N GLN A 249 13.55 -16.05 -12.53
CA GLN A 249 13.30 -15.48 -13.85
C GLN A 249 14.58 -15.45 -14.71
N MET A 250 15.73 -15.07 -14.12
CA MET A 250 17.02 -15.10 -14.84
C MET A 250 17.43 -16.52 -15.23
N ALA A 251 17.19 -17.52 -14.39
CA ALA A 251 17.42 -18.91 -14.72
C ALA A 251 16.54 -19.39 -15.90
N GLN A 252 15.27 -18.99 -15.95
CA GLN A 252 14.38 -19.25 -17.08
C GLN A 252 14.85 -18.55 -18.37
N MET A 253 15.34 -17.32 -18.25
CA MET A 253 15.91 -16.57 -19.39
C MET A 253 17.14 -17.28 -19.94
N ARG A 254 18.05 -17.77 -19.08
CA ARG A 254 19.20 -18.55 -19.50
C ARG A 254 18.80 -19.83 -20.27
N GLU A 255 17.83 -20.58 -19.73
CA GLU A 255 17.29 -21.77 -20.39
C GLU A 255 16.71 -21.45 -21.78
N ALA A 256 16.00 -20.32 -21.90
CA ALA A 256 15.48 -19.86 -23.19
C ALA A 256 16.59 -19.51 -24.18
N MET A 257 17.63 -18.80 -23.72
CA MET A 257 18.81 -18.50 -24.55
C MET A 257 19.55 -19.74 -25.00
N ASP A 258 19.73 -20.74 -24.13
CA ASP A 258 20.33 -22.02 -24.47
C ASP A 258 19.51 -22.76 -25.56
N LYS A 259 18.18 -22.75 -25.47
CA LYS A 259 17.30 -23.33 -26.50
C LYS A 259 17.41 -22.59 -27.84
N ILE A 260 17.50 -21.26 -27.82
CA ILE A 260 17.68 -20.46 -29.05
C ILE A 260 19.05 -20.78 -29.67
N GLN A 261 20.10 -20.91 -28.87
CA GLN A 261 21.44 -21.28 -29.34
C GLN A 261 21.41 -22.65 -30.03
N GLU A 262 20.78 -23.65 -29.42
CA GLU A 262 20.68 -25.01 -29.98
C GLU A 262 19.86 -25.00 -31.28
N SER A 263 18.73 -24.31 -31.32
CA SER A 263 17.94 -24.15 -32.55
C SER A 263 18.73 -23.47 -33.68
N SER A 264 19.49 -22.42 -33.33
CA SER A 264 20.36 -21.73 -34.30
C SER A 264 21.47 -22.62 -34.87
N LYS A 265 22.08 -23.49 -34.05
CA LYS A 265 23.04 -24.50 -34.51
C LYS A 265 22.40 -25.51 -35.47
N GLN A 266 21.16 -25.94 -35.19
CA GLN A 266 20.42 -26.84 -36.10
C GLN A 266 20.14 -26.14 -37.45
N VAL A 267 19.80 -24.86 -37.46
CA VAL A 267 19.61 -24.07 -38.69
C VAL A 267 20.93 -24.02 -39.49
N VAL A 268 22.11 -23.88 -38.84
CA VAL A 268 23.41 -23.94 -39.53
C VAL A 268 23.57 -25.28 -40.26
N GLY A 269 23.13 -26.38 -39.65
CA GLY A 269 23.13 -27.71 -40.29
C GLY A 269 22.28 -27.77 -41.55
N VAL A 270 21.05 -27.22 -41.49
CA VAL A 270 20.12 -27.15 -42.64
C VAL A 270 20.71 -26.28 -43.75
N ILE A 271 21.28 -25.13 -43.41
CA ILE A 271 21.91 -24.21 -44.36
C ILE A 271 23.08 -24.90 -45.10
N LYS A 272 23.86 -25.71 -44.39
CA LYS A 272 24.93 -26.50 -45.00
C LYS A 272 24.36 -27.49 -46.03
N ALA A 273 23.32 -28.23 -45.70
CA ALA A 273 22.65 -29.14 -46.60
C ALA A 273 22.10 -28.45 -47.87
N ILE A 274 21.49 -27.25 -47.72
CA ILE A 274 21.00 -26.47 -48.85
C ILE A 274 22.16 -26.02 -49.75
N LYS A 275 23.30 -25.64 -49.18
CA LYS A 275 24.51 -25.29 -49.95
C LYS A 275 25.02 -26.46 -50.77
N ASP A 276 25.04 -27.65 -50.17
CA ASP A 276 25.47 -28.86 -50.85
C ASP A 276 24.50 -29.21 -52.03
N ILE A 277 23.21 -29.05 -51.84
CA ILE A 277 22.18 -29.20 -52.88
C ILE A 277 22.39 -28.19 -53.99
N ALA A 278 22.57 -26.91 -53.68
CA ALA A 278 22.83 -25.87 -54.71
C ALA A 278 24.07 -26.17 -55.52
N SER A 279 25.16 -26.59 -54.88
CA SER A 279 26.40 -27.01 -55.56
C SER A 279 26.18 -28.21 -56.47
N GLN A 280 25.41 -29.22 -56.00
CA GLN A 280 25.07 -30.39 -56.81
C GLN A 280 24.20 -30.01 -58.03
N THR A 281 23.22 -29.09 -57.83
CA THR A 281 22.34 -28.59 -58.88
C THR A 281 23.14 -27.82 -59.94
N ASN A 282 24.12 -27.01 -59.51
CA ASN A 282 25.03 -26.31 -60.44
C ASN A 282 25.87 -27.27 -61.27
N LEU A 283 26.42 -28.33 -60.66
CA LEU A 283 27.13 -29.38 -61.38
C LEU A 283 26.23 -30.13 -62.36
N LEU A 284 24.97 -30.43 -61.99
CA LEU A 284 24.00 -31.07 -62.87
C LEU A 284 23.62 -30.16 -64.06
N SER A 285 23.45 -28.88 -63.84
CA SER A 285 23.18 -27.90 -64.90
C SER A 285 24.32 -27.75 -65.87
N LEU A 286 25.57 -27.76 -65.34
CA LEU A 286 26.78 -27.74 -66.19
C LEU A 286 26.88 -29.00 -67.08
N ASN A 287 26.61 -30.16 -66.51
CA ASN A 287 26.64 -31.43 -67.25
C ASN A 287 25.53 -31.43 -68.35
N ALA A 288 24.35 -30.95 -68.02
CA ALA A 288 23.23 -30.79 -68.94
C ALA A 288 23.55 -29.78 -70.07
N SER A 289 24.20 -28.67 -69.76
CA SER A 289 24.68 -27.70 -70.76
C SER A 289 25.72 -28.30 -71.72
N ILE A 290 26.61 -29.09 -71.21
CA ILE A 290 27.64 -29.81 -72.05
C ILE A 290 26.94 -30.79 -73.00
N GLU A 291 25.99 -31.58 -72.53
CA GLU A 291 25.27 -32.56 -73.37
C GLU A 291 24.33 -31.89 -74.36
N ALA A 292 23.69 -30.75 -73.99
CA ALA A 292 22.92 -29.94 -74.90
C ALA A 292 23.75 -29.33 -76.01
N ALA A 293 24.97 -28.87 -75.71
CA ALA A 293 25.91 -28.40 -76.73
C ALA A 293 26.37 -29.56 -77.64
N ARG A 294 26.52 -30.79 -77.15
CA ARG A 294 26.86 -31.99 -77.91
C ARG A 294 25.77 -32.42 -78.89
N ALA A 295 24.49 -32.13 -78.58
CA ALA A 295 23.33 -32.41 -79.45
C ALA A 295 23.16 -31.36 -80.57
N GLY A 296 23.96 -30.31 -80.62
CA GLY A 296 23.97 -29.31 -81.69
C GLY A 296 22.64 -28.53 -81.78
N GLU A 297 22.09 -28.32 -82.99
CA GLU A 297 20.83 -27.56 -83.22
C GLU A 297 19.64 -28.13 -82.43
N ALA A 298 19.54 -29.44 -82.23
CA ALA A 298 18.44 -30.07 -81.48
C ALA A 298 18.51 -29.78 -79.97
N GLY A 299 19.69 -29.41 -79.43
CA GLY A 299 19.93 -29.18 -78.02
C GLY A 299 19.75 -27.71 -77.61
N LYS A 300 19.57 -26.75 -78.50
CA LYS A 300 19.56 -25.32 -78.19
C LYS A 300 18.55 -24.93 -77.08
N GLY A 301 17.31 -25.44 -77.08
CA GLY A 301 16.30 -25.19 -76.06
C GLY A 301 16.73 -25.74 -74.68
N PHE A 302 17.37 -26.95 -74.64
CA PHE A 302 17.88 -27.54 -73.43
C PHE A 302 19.08 -26.78 -72.89
N ALA A 303 19.94 -26.21 -73.70
CA ALA A 303 21.07 -25.40 -73.26
C ALA A 303 20.64 -24.13 -72.51
N VAL A 304 19.56 -23.48 -72.96
CA VAL A 304 18.96 -22.29 -72.30
C VAL A 304 18.41 -22.67 -70.92
N VAL A 305 17.64 -23.76 -70.82
CA VAL A 305 17.08 -24.23 -69.54
C VAL A 305 18.19 -24.66 -68.58
N ALA A 306 19.20 -25.34 -69.08
CA ALA A 306 20.35 -25.73 -68.24
C ALA A 306 21.11 -24.49 -67.72
N GLY A 307 21.31 -23.47 -68.58
CA GLY A 307 21.91 -22.20 -68.13
C GLY A 307 21.10 -21.51 -67.05
N GLU A 308 19.78 -21.47 -67.18
CA GLU A 308 18.87 -20.89 -66.20
C GLU A 308 18.92 -21.64 -64.87
N ILE A 309 18.92 -22.98 -64.89
CA ILE A 309 19.10 -23.82 -63.67
C ILE A 309 20.43 -23.54 -63.02
N GLY A 310 21.49 -23.35 -63.75
CA GLY A 310 22.82 -22.99 -63.22
C GLY A 310 22.79 -21.64 -62.51
N GLY A 311 22.18 -20.65 -63.15
CA GLY A 311 21.97 -19.31 -62.55
C GLY A 311 21.18 -19.35 -61.24
N LEU A 312 20.07 -20.11 -61.19
CA LEU A 312 19.28 -20.30 -59.97
C LEU A 312 20.06 -21.04 -58.86
N ALA A 313 20.92 -21.98 -59.23
CA ALA A 313 21.79 -22.70 -58.26
C ALA A 313 22.83 -21.76 -57.63
N ASP A 314 23.45 -20.88 -58.43
CA ASP A 314 24.43 -19.88 -57.97
C ASP A 314 23.73 -18.85 -57.08
N GLU A 315 22.54 -18.33 -57.45
CA GLU A 315 21.75 -17.40 -56.62
C GLU A 315 21.35 -18.06 -55.28
N SER A 316 20.96 -19.33 -55.30
CA SER A 316 20.65 -20.12 -54.14
C SER A 316 21.87 -20.25 -53.22
N ALA A 317 23.06 -20.50 -53.76
CA ALA A 317 24.30 -20.61 -53.01
C ALA A 317 24.69 -19.28 -52.34
N ASP A 318 24.48 -18.15 -53.00
CA ASP A 318 24.71 -16.80 -52.44
C ASP A 318 23.70 -16.44 -51.34
N ALA A 319 22.42 -16.76 -51.50
CA ALA A 319 21.40 -16.60 -50.46
C ALA A 319 21.72 -17.42 -49.20
N VAL A 320 22.18 -18.66 -49.39
CA VAL A 320 22.62 -19.56 -48.31
C VAL A 320 23.83 -18.99 -47.58
N ASN A 321 24.84 -18.45 -48.28
CA ASN A 321 25.99 -17.81 -47.65
C ASN A 321 25.60 -16.58 -46.81
N THR A 322 24.71 -15.75 -47.34
CA THR A 322 24.16 -14.59 -46.63
C THR A 322 23.42 -15.01 -45.35
N THR A 323 22.54 -16.01 -45.47
CA THR A 323 21.78 -16.54 -44.33
C THR A 323 22.69 -17.13 -43.28
N ARG A 324 23.73 -17.87 -43.66
CA ARG A 324 24.73 -18.40 -42.74
C ARG A 324 25.43 -17.29 -41.94
N ASN A 325 25.81 -16.20 -42.61
CA ASN A 325 26.45 -15.07 -41.93
C ASN A 325 25.49 -14.42 -40.90
N LEU A 326 24.21 -14.24 -41.22
CA LEU A 326 23.21 -13.72 -40.29
C LEU A 326 23.02 -14.63 -39.06
N ILE A 327 23.00 -15.97 -39.26
CA ILE A 327 22.88 -16.91 -38.14
C ILE A 327 24.16 -16.88 -37.28
N ASN A 328 25.36 -16.77 -37.85
CA ASN A 328 26.58 -16.64 -37.06
C ASN A 328 26.58 -15.37 -36.20
N VAL A 329 26.13 -14.24 -36.77
CA VAL A 329 25.94 -13.00 -35.97
C VAL A 329 24.93 -13.22 -34.85
N SER A 330 23.80 -13.89 -35.12
CA SER A 330 22.82 -14.21 -34.11
C SER A 330 23.37 -15.08 -32.98
N LEU A 331 24.21 -16.08 -33.29
CA LEU A 331 24.89 -16.94 -32.31
C LEU A 331 25.85 -16.13 -31.42
N ASP A 332 26.59 -15.19 -31.99
CA ASP A 332 27.47 -14.28 -31.24
C ASP A 332 26.67 -13.37 -30.27
N GLU A 333 25.54 -12.83 -30.73
CA GLU A 333 24.64 -12.02 -29.87
C GLU A 333 23.99 -12.86 -28.75
N ILE A 334 23.65 -14.13 -29.00
CA ILE A 334 23.15 -15.05 -27.98
C ILE A 334 24.22 -15.33 -26.92
N GLU A 335 25.47 -15.51 -27.32
CA GLU A 335 26.58 -15.74 -26.39
C GLU A 335 26.84 -14.53 -25.51
N LYS A 336 26.77 -13.30 -26.08
CA LYS A 336 26.80 -12.05 -25.31
C LYS A 336 25.61 -11.95 -24.34
N GLY A 337 24.40 -12.30 -24.81
CA GLY A 337 23.20 -12.34 -23.98
C GLY A 337 23.35 -13.29 -22.79
N ASN A 338 23.88 -14.49 -23.00
CA ASN A 338 24.17 -15.46 -21.95
C ASN A 338 25.20 -14.93 -20.92
N THR A 339 26.20 -14.20 -21.37
CA THR A 339 27.17 -13.56 -20.46
C THR A 339 26.50 -12.54 -19.58
N ILE A 340 25.66 -11.66 -20.15
CA ILE A 340 24.89 -10.63 -19.41
C ILE A 340 23.96 -11.29 -18.37
N VAL A 341 23.24 -12.34 -18.74
CA VAL A 341 22.37 -13.08 -17.82
C VAL A 341 23.16 -13.64 -16.63
N ASN A 342 24.33 -14.23 -16.87
CA ASN A 342 25.18 -14.74 -15.80
C ASN A 342 25.69 -13.62 -14.88
N ASP A 343 26.07 -12.47 -15.42
CA ASP A 343 26.52 -11.30 -14.65
C ASP A 343 25.37 -10.75 -13.77
N VAL A 344 24.14 -10.73 -14.29
CA VAL A 344 22.95 -10.33 -13.51
C VAL A 344 22.69 -11.33 -12.39
N ILE A 345 22.78 -12.63 -12.62
CA ILE A 345 22.62 -13.66 -11.57
C ILE A 345 23.67 -13.45 -10.47
N ALA A 346 24.93 -13.26 -10.82
CA ALA A 346 26.00 -13.00 -9.85
C ALA A 346 25.76 -11.71 -9.05
N SER A 347 25.25 -10.66 -9.70
CA SER A 347 24.88 -9.40 -9.03
C SER A 347 23.73 -9.57 -8.06
N LEU A 348 22.72 -10.37 -8.41
CA LEU A 348 21.60 -10.72 -7.52
C LEU A 348 22.09 -11.53 -6.32
N ASP A 349 23.01 -12.49 -6.50
CA ASP A 349 23.60 -13.25 -5.39
C ASP A 349 24.30 -12.34 -4.40
N ASN A 350 25.11 -11.40 -4.88
CA ASN A 350 25.77 -10.40 -4.06
C ASN A 350 24.75 -9.50 -3.32
N ALA A 351 23.66 -9.13 -3.98
CA ALA A 351 22.62 -8.31 -3.37
C ALA A 351 21.87 -9.06 -2.25
N VAL A 352 21.54 -10.35 -2.46
CA VAL A 352 20.94 -11.23 -1.43
C VAL A 352 21.85 -11.31 -0.20
N GLU A 353 23.15 -11.54 -0.40
CA GLU A 353 24.09 -11.66 0.72
C GLU A 353 24.23 -10.33 1.49
N ARG A 354 24.26 -9.19 0.80
CA ARG A 354 24.27 -7.87 1.46
C ARG A 354 23.01 -7.61 2.27
N VAL A 355 21.84 -8.00 1.75
CA VAL A 355 20.57 -7.88 2.50
C VAL A 355 20.60 -8.80 3.72
N ARG A 356 21.15 -10.00 3.61
CA ARG A 356 21.30 -10.94 4.73
C ARG A 356 22.20 -10.38 5.83
N ILE A 357 23.35 -9.80 5.45
CA ILE A 357 24.26 -9.14 6.38
C ILE A 357 23.57 -7.96 7.07
N ALA A 358 22.89 -7.11 6.30
CA ALA A 358 22.12 -5.97 6.84
C ALA A 358 21.05 -6.43 7.84
N ASN A 359 20.30 -7.49 7.52
CA ASN A 359 19.32 -8.08 8.44
C ASN A 359 19.98 -8.61 9.73
N GLY A 360 21.16 -9.20 9.64
CA GLY A 360 21.96 -9.62 10.83
C GLY A 360 22.33 -8.43 11.71
N MET A 361 22.84 -7.35 11.11
CA MET A 361 23.19 -6.11 11.83
C MET A 361 21.97 -5.45 12.48
N ILE A 362 20.81 -5.48 11.83
CA ILE A 362 19.55 -4.99 12.39
C ILE A 362 19.14 -5.80 13.62
N GLN A 363 19.26 -7.13 13.58
CA GLN A 363 18.96 -7.99 14.73
C GLN A 363 19.89 -7.71 15.92
N GLU A 364 21.19 -7.57 15.66
CA GLU A 364 22.17 -7.23 16.70
C GLU A 364 21.88 -5.85 17.31
N THR A 365 21.57 -4.85 16.46
CA THR A 365 21.19 -3.51 16.92
C THR A 365 19.93 -3.54 17.78
N ALA A 366 18.92 -4.32 17.38
CA ALA A 366 17.69 -4.49 18.17
C ALA A 366 17.97 -5.11 19.55
N GLN A 367 18.90 -6.08 19.61
CA GLN A 367 19.28 -6.71 20.88
C GLN A 367 20.04 -5.73 21.79
N VAL A 368 20.95 -4.92 21.24
CA VAL A 368 21.64 -3.86 21.98
C VAL A 368 20.65 -2.81 22.49
N ALA A 369 19.66 -2.42 21.66
CA ALA A 369 18.61 -1.50 22.07
C ALA A 369 17.77 -2.03 23.25
N ASP A 370 17.43 -3.32 23.26
CA ASP A 370 16.71 -3.96 24.38
C ASP A 370 17.52 -3.90 25.68
N VAL A 371 18.85 -4.09 25.61
CA VAL A 371 19.73 -3.97 26.77
C VAL A 371 19.82 -2.53 27.26
N GLN A 372 19.91 -1.57 26.33
CA GLN A 372 19.92 -0.14 26.65
C GLN A 372 18.60 0.31 27.31
N MET A 373 17.44 -0.18 26.83
CA MET A 373 16.16 0.12 27.46
C MET A 373 16.11 -0.33 28.93
N LYS A 374 16.56 -1.54 29.22
CA LYS A 374 16.63 -2.02 30.61
C LYS A 374 17.53 -1.13 31.46
N SER A 375 18.64 -0.66 30.93
CA SER A 375 19.56 0.27 31.64
C SER A 375 18.91 1.64 31.87
N ILE A 376 18.12 2.14 30.91
CA ILE A 376 17.36 3.40 31.05
C ILE A 376 16.27 3.25 32.13
N ASP A 377 15.57 2.11 32.18
CA ASP A 377 14.60 1.85 33.24
C ASP A 377 15.23 1.86 34.60
N GLN A 378 16.42 1.24 34.76
CA GLN A 378 17.18 1.29 36.00
C GLN A 378 17.62 2.71 36.40
N ILE A 379 18.05 3.52 35.41
CA ILE A 379 18.40 4.93 35.65
C ILE A 379 17.16 5.72 36.07
N ARG A 380 16.01 5.50 35.42
CA ARG A 380 14.74 6.16 35.78
C ARG A 380 14.32 5.84 37.22
N ASP A 381 14.43 4.58 37.60
CA ASP A 381 14.12 4.14 38.97
C ASP A 381 15.11 4.78 39.99
N GLY A 382 16.40 4.81 39.66
CA GLY A 382 17.41 5.51 40.47
C GLY A 382 17.17 7.03 40.58
N ILE A 383 16.68 7.68 39.54
CA ILE A 383 16.28 9.11 39.55
C ILE A 383 15.07 9.30 40.51
N ARG A 384 14.09 8.38 40.45
CA ARG A 384 12.95 8.43 41.38
C ARG A 384 13.39 8.30 42.84
N ASP A 385 14.29 7.36 43.16
CA ASP A 385 14.84 7.19 44.50
C ASP A 385 15.62 8.42 44.93
N MET A 386 16.46 9.00 44.06
CA MET A 386 17.14 10.28 44.33
C MET A 386 16.15 11.42 44.60
N SER A 387 15.08 11.53 43.82
CA SER A 387 14.04 12.55 44.04
C SER A 387 13.38 12.41 45.40
N GLN A 388 13.14 11.16 45.86
CA GLN A 388 12.64 10.90 47.19
C GLN A 388 13.64 11.33 48.27
N VAL A 389 14.91 10.97 48.12
CA VAL A 389 15.99 11.38 49.06
C VAL A 389 16.13 12.92 49.12
N VAL A 390 16.02 13.62 47.98
CA VAL A 390 16.03 15.09 47.93
C VAL A 390 14.84 15.67 48.67
N SER A 391 13.66 15.10 48.54
CA SER A 391 12.44 15.51 49.24
C SER A 391 12.60 15.30 50.77
N ASP A 392 13.10 14.15 51.15
CA ASP A 392 13.33 13.81 52.58
C ASP A 392 14.41 14.73 53.22
N ASN A 393 15.49 15.02 52.47
CA ASN A 393 16.51 15.97 52.93
C ASN A 393 15.96 17.40 53.04
N SER A 394 15.07 17.82 52.16
CA SER A 394 14.42 19.15 52.24
C SER A 394 13.53 19.25 53.49
N ALA A 395 12.74 18.21 53.79
CA ALA A 395 11.93 18.14 54.98
C ALA A 395 12.80 18.16 56.25
N MET A 396 13.90 17.41 56.26
CA MET A 396 14.88 17.35 57.38
C MET A 396 15.59 18.70 57.57
N ALA A 397 15.88 19.42 56.50
CA ALA A 397 16.46 20.76 56.56
C ALA A 397 15.48 21.78 57.18
N GLU A 398 14.18 21.72 56.79
CA GLU A 398 13.12 22.53 57.37
C GLU A 398 12.95 22.24 58.87
N GLU A 399 12.92 20.97 59.27
CA GLU A 399 12.85 20.55 60.69
C GLU A 399 14.07 21.02 61.48
N THR A 400 15.27 20.88 60.90
CA THR A 400 16.52 21.34 61.53
C THR A 400 16.52 22.86 61.72
N SER A 401 16.01 23.62 60.72
CA SER A 401 15.85 25.07 60.81
C SER A 401 14.88 25.47 61.94
N ALA A 402 13.71 24.84 61.99
CA ALA A 402 12.74 25.08 63.03
C ALA A 402 13.29 24.75 64.46
N THR A 403 13.99 23.61 64.59
CA THR A 403 14.62 23.24 65.84
C THR A 403 15.73 24.23 66.24
N SER A 404 16.47 24.75 65.28
CA SER A 404 17.50 25.78 65.51
C SER A 404 16.90 27.09 65.98
N GLU A 405 15.77 27.52 65.39
CA GLU A 405 15.05 28.71 65.85
C GLU A 405 14.49 28.53 67.26
N GLU A 406 13.93 27.37 67.56
CA GLU A 406 13.45 27.06 68.91
C GLU A 406 14.59 27.06 69.94
N LEU A 407 15.74 26.45 69.62
CA LEU A 407 16.94 26.48 70.50
C LEU A 407 17.47 27.92 70.72
N ALA A 408 17.43 28.76 69.65
CA ALA A 408 17.83 30.16 69.78
C ALA A 408 16.87 30.93 70.73
N ALA A 409 15.56 30.69 70.61
CA ALA A 409 14.56 31.31 71.50
C ALA A 409 14.72 30.81 72.94
N GLN A 410 14.94 29.51 73.14
CA GLN A 410 15.24 28.95 74.47
C GLN A 410 16.53 29.51 75.06
N SER A 411 17.57 29.72 74.26
CA SER A 411 18.83 30.32 74.69
C SER A 411 18.65 31.79 75.14
N VAL A 412 17.80 32.56 74.43
CA VAL A 412 17.47 33.95 74.85
C VAL A 412 16.70 33.91 76.18
N THR A 413 15.72 33.01 76.32
CA THR A 413 14.96 32.88 77.58
C THR A 413 15.87 32.47 78.77
N LEU A 414 16.78 31.51 78.52
CA LEU A 414 17.75 31.09 79.53
C LEU A 414 18.67 32.25 79.99
N ASN A 415 19.14 33.05 78.99
CA ASN A 415 19.95 34.25 79.22
C ASN A 415 19.21 35.29 80.13
N GLU A 416 17.91 35.54 79.77
CA GLU A 416 17.06 36.39 80.59
C GLU A 416 16.86 35.87 82.00
N LEU A 417 16.69 34.57 82.17
CA LEU A 417 16.58 33.94 83.50
C LEU A 417 17.89 34.04 84.32
N VAL A 418 19.04 33.80 83.69
CA VAL A 418 20.35 33.96 84.32
C VAL A 418 20.60 35.41 84.73
N GLN A 419 20.19 36.39 83.93
CA GLN A 419 20.32 37.81 84.31
C GLN A 419 19.45 38.20 85.51
N LYS A 420 18.38 37.47 85.80
CA LYS A 420 17.56 37.67 87.05
C LYS A 420 18.14 37.12 88.33
N PHE A 421 19.15 36.24 88.20
CA PHE A 421 19.92 35.79 89.35
C PHE A 421 21.03 36.83 89.63
N GLU A 422 20.77 37.77 90.52
CA GLU A 422 21.84 38.53 91.15
C GLU A 422 22.73 37.57 91.96
N LEU A 423 23.96 37.38 91.45
CA LEU A 423 24.97 36.70 92.23
C LEU A 423 25.41 37.68 93.34
N GLU A 424 25.04 37.37 94.59
CA GLU A 424 25.63 38.00 95.81
C GLU A 424 27.12 37.71 95.87
#